data_c8a585bb0174ee14577727fe5f55d49a
#
_entry.id   c8a585bb0174ee14577727fe5f55d49a
#
_cell.length_a   1.000
_cell.length_b   1.000
_cell.length_c   1.000
_cell.angle_alpha   90.00
_cell.angle_beta   90.00
_cell.angle_gamma   90.00
#
_symmetry.space_group_name_H-M   'P 1'
#
loop_
_entity.id
_entity.type
_entity.pdbx_description
1 polymer ?
#
loop_
_entity_poly.entity_id
_entity_poly.type
_entity_poly.pdbx_seq_one_letter_code
_entity_poly.pdbx_strand_id
1 'polypeptide(L)'
;MTSHVLFPAIEPEKLPATMSRRILTGLLRQELGFDGVIISDCMEMDAVAKYYGTVHAATTALDAGADIVCISHTAALAREIAEKLWQSYAAAEGEYAAELERAGERIAAAKQRFTGLPQTETRIFKLREAARELLEESFVLLNGPLPELGERPFFTGCAGIRANLASSAMTGTPSFPMVMARRFGGSFAICSDDPDSEEIAAIVRKARDASCIVLNTSSALRNSGQLILMLALGKLKKPM
;
A
#
# COMPACT_ATOMS: atom_id res chain seq x y z
N MET A 1 -6.99 16.11 0.60
CA MET A 1 -5.78 15.24 0.58
C MET A 1 -4.97 15.58 -0.64
N THR A 2 -3.66 15.77 -0.49
CA THR A 2 -2.74 16.08 -1.61
C THR A 2 -2.30 14.79 -2.30
N SER A 3 -1.69 14.92 -3.48
CA SER A 3 -1.12 13.80 -4.24
C SER A 3 0.33 14.08 -4.63
N HIS A 4 1.11 13.00 -4.86
CA HIS A 4 2.51 13.10 -5.24
C HIS A 4 2.70 13.29 -6.75
N VAL A 5 1.91 14.21 -7.32
CA VAL A 5 1.90 14.53 -8.76
C VAL A 5 2.74 15.76 -9.03
N LEU A 6 3.43 15.77 -10.15
CA LEU A 6 4.20 16.91 -10.63
C LEU A 6 3.32 17.82 -11.50
N PHE A 7 3.38 19.13 -11.27
CA PHE A 7 2.74 20.16 -12.07
C PHE A 7 3.79 21.14 -12.60
N PRO A 8 4.57 20.79 -13.64
CA PRO A 8 5.72 21.61 -14.10
C PRO A 8 5.35 23.02 -14.53
N ALA A 9 4.10 23.25 -14.92
CA ALA A 9 3.61 24.59 -15.28
C ALA A 9 3.43 25.52 -14.07
N ILE A 10 3.23 24.94 -12.87
CA ILE A 10 3.02 25.69 -11.62
C ILE A 10 4.28 25.64 -10.75
N GLU A 11 4.92 24.45 -10.67
CA GLU A 11 6.11 24.18 -9.87
C GLU A 11 7.30 23.82 -10.78
N PRO A 12 8.09 24.83 -11.22
CA PRO A 12 9.21 24.62 -12.14
C PRO A 12 10.34 23.74 -11.58
N GLU A 13 10.50 23.70 -10.23
CA GLU A 13 11.51 22.88 -9.56
C GLU A 13 11.16 21.38 -9.58
N LYS A 14 10.02 21.03 -10.18
CA LYS A 14 9.54 19.66 -10.32
C LYS A 14 9.36 18.94 -8.98
N LEU A 15 9.04 19.67 -7.93
CA LEU A 15 8.61 19.10 -6.66
C LEU A 15 7.20 18.51 -6.80
N PRO A 16 6.91 17.37 -6.16
CA PRO A 16 5.53 16.89 -6.03
C PRO A 16 4.64 17.95 -5.37
N ALA A 17 3.38 18.04 -5.77
CA ALA A 17 2.44 19.01 -5.22
C ALA A 17 2.38 18.96 -3.68
N THR A 18 2.51 17.77 -3.09
CA THR A 18 2.57 17.56 -1.63
C THR A 18 3.75 18.29 -0.97
N MET A 19 4.85 18.54 -1.69
CA MET A 19 6.07 19.17 -1.17
C MET A 19 6.26 20.61 -1.67
N SER A 20 5.32 21.12 -2.45
CA SER A 20 5.44 22.46 -3.07
C SER A 20 4.70 23.53 -2.26
N ARG A 21 5.48 24.45 -1.64
CA ARG A 21 4.91 25.62 -0.97
C ARG A 21 4.13 26.51 -1.94
N ARG A 22 4.58 26.60 -3.20
CA ARG A 22 3.88 27.35 -4.25
C ARG A 22 2.48 26.79 -4.49
N ILE A 23 2.32 25.45 -4.44
CA ILE A 23 1.02 24.81 -4.66
C ILE A 23 0.18 24.82 -3.36
N LEU A 24 0.74 24.37 -2.23
CA LEU A 24 -0.06 24.22 -1.01
C LEU A 24 -0.38 25.56 -0.35
N THR A 25 0.63 26.40 -0.17
CA THR A 25 0.42 27.72 0.45
C THR A 25 -0.02 28.74 -0.59
N GLY A 26 0.71 28.90 -1.68
CA GLY A 26 0.43 29.94 -2.68
C GLY A 26 -0.92 29.73 -3.37
N LEU A 27 -1.03 28.65 -4.14
CA LEU A 27 -2.25 28.41 -4.92
C LEU A 27 -3.43 28.00 -4.04
N LEU A 28 -3.30 26.94 -3.23
CA LEU A 28 -4.43 26.35 -2.53
C LEU A 28 -4.92 27.23 -1.37
N ARG A 29 -4.03 27.73 -0.50
CA ARG A 29 -4.41 28.58 0.64
C ARG A 29 -4.73 30.01 0.24
N GLN A 30 -3.80 30.67 -0.48
CA GLN A 30 -3.88 32.11 -0.71
C GLN A 30 -4.76 32.46 -1.91
N GLU A 31 -4.58 31.82 -3.08
CA GLU A 31 -5.37 32.17 -4.26
C GLU A 31 -6.78 31.55 -4.24
N LEU A 32 -6.89 30.25 -3.88
CA LEU A 32 -8.18 29.54 -3.87
C LEU A 32 -8.91 29.66 -2.53
N GLY A 33 -8.29 30.23 -1.50
CA GLY A 33 -8.92 30.47 -0.20
C GLY A 33 -9.31 29.21 0.57
N PHE A 34 -8.60 28.08 0.36
CA PHE A 34 -8.92 26.83 1.08
C PHE A 34 -8.47 26.95 2.55
N ASP A 35 -9.43 26.91 3.47
CA ASP A 35 -9.22 27.06 4.92
C ASP A 35 -9.30 25.75 5.72
N GLY A 36 -9.65 24.64 5.08
CA GLY A 36 -9.73 23.31 5.70
C GLY A 36 -8.38 22.65 5.96
N VAL A 37 -8.38 21.45 6.53
CA VAL A 37 -7.18 20.65 6.80
C VAL A 37 -6.58 20.11 5.49
N ILE A 38 -5.30 20.34 5.27
CA ILE A 38 -4.50 19.76 4.20
C ILE A 38 -3.77 18.53 4.75
N ILE A 39 -4.08 17.36 4.23
CA ILE A 39 -3.44 16.10 4.59
C ILE A 39 -2.68 15.52 3.39
N SER A 40 -1.49 15.00 3.59
CA SER A 40 -0.73 14.34 2.53
C SER A 40 -1.31 12.96 2.19
N ASP A 41 -1.01 12.45 1.00
CA ASP A 41 -1.00 11.00 0.76
C ASP A 41 0.17 10.35 1.50
N CYS A 42 0.27 9.02 1.47
CA CYS A 42 1.30 8.30 2.21
C CYS A 42 2.72 8.67 1.76
N MET A 43 3.54 9.20 2.67
CA MET A 43 4.90 9.64 2.37
C MET A 43 5.89 8.46 2.18
N GLU A 44 5.43 7.22 2.37
CA GLU A 44 6.19 6.00 2.08
C GLU A 44 5.95 5.47 0.65
N MET A 45 5.15 6.16 -0.17
CA MET A 45 4.96 5.80 -1.58
C MET A 45 6.24 6.02 -2.38
N ASP A 46 6.53 5.11 -3.31
CA ASP A 46 7.74 5.14 -4.15
C ASP A 46 7.95 6.47 -4.86
N ALA A 47 6.87 7.15 -5.25
CA ALA A 47 6.93 8.46 -5.90
C ALA A 47 7.63 9.55 -5.06
N VAL A 48 7.69 9.35 -3.75
CA VAL A 48 8.32 10.29 -2.80
C VAL A 48 9.49 9.62 -2.09
N ALA A 49 9.26 8.46 -1.46
CA ALA A 49 10.26 7.78 -0.64
C ALA A 49 11.55 7.47 -1.40
N LYS A 50 11.43 7.05 -2.67
CA LYS A 50 12.56 6.66 -3.51
C LYS A 50 13.44 7.85 -3.96
N TYR A 51 12.83 9.02 -4.17
CA TYR A 51 13.53 10.18 -4.73
C TYR A 51 13.97 11.19 -3.68
N TYR A 52 13.24 11.31 -2.59
CA TYR A 52 13.45 12.33 -1.56
C TYR A 52 13.73 11.74 -0.17
N GLY A 53 13.40 10.46 0.06
CA GLY A 53 13.39 9.86 1.39
C GLY A 53 12.19 10.31 2.22
N THR A 54 11.54 9.36 2.90
CA THR A 54 10.27 9.59 3.63
C THR A 54 10.36 10.69 4.67
N VAL A 55 11.44 10.71 5.45
CA VAL A 55 11.61 11.67 6.55
C VAL A 55 11.76 13.10 6.02
N HIS A 56 12.63 13.31 5.03
CA HIS A 56 12.83 14.61 4.43
C HIS A 56 11.56 15.10 3.72
N ALA A 57 10.91 14.23 2.97
CA ALA A 57 9.69 14.61 2.26
C ALA A 57 8.55 14.98 3.21
N ALA A 58 8.41 14.28 4.35
CA ALA A 58 7.39 14.59 5.35
C ALA A 58 7.61 15.97 6.00
N THR A 59 8.84 16.30 6.37
CA THR A 59 9.18 17.65 6.89
C THR A 59 8.94 18.72 5.84
N THR A 60 9.41 18.50 4.60
CA THR A 60 9.19 19.44 3.49
C THR A 60 7.71 19.68 3.18
N ALA A 61 6.86 18.63 3.29
CA ALA A 61 5.42 18.76 3.07
C ALA A 61 4.75 19.67 4.12
N LEU A 62 5.18 19.60 5.39
CA LEU A 62 4.71 20.49 6.44
C LEU A 62 5.21 21.92 6.22
N ASP A 63 6.48 22.10 5.87
CA ASP A 63 7.04 23.42 5.52
C ASP A 63 6.34 24.02 4.30
N ALA A 64 5.84 23.19 3.40
CA ALA A 64 5.05 23.61 2.24
C ALA A 64 3.62 24.04 2.57
N GLY A 65 3.11 23.75 3.78
CA GLY A 65 1.77 24.14 4.25
C GLY A 65 0.77 22.99 4.40
N ALA A 66 1.21 21.73 4.40
CA ALA A 66 0.39 20.61 4.86
C ALA A 66 0.18 20.69 6.38
N ASP A 67 -1.01 20.33 6.86
CA ASP A 67 -1.31 20.28 8.29
C ASP A 67 -1.03 18.91 8.89
N ILE A 68 -1.17 17.85 8.09
CA ILE A 68 -0.99 16.46 8.50
C ILE A 68 -0.20 15.71 7.42
N VAL A 69 0.77 14.91 7.83
CA VAL A 69 1.46 13.95 6.96
C VAL A 69 1.13 12.51 7.33
N CYS A 70 0.93 11.66 6.33
CA CYS A 70 0.59 10.26 6.52
C CYS A 70 1.84 9.37 6.39
N ILE A 71 2.11 8.59 7.43
CA ILE A 71 3.11 7.51 7.45
C ILE A 71 2.34 6.23 7.77
N SER A 72 2.14 5.36 6.77
CA SER A 72 1.09 4.33 6.86
C SER A 72 1.61 2.94 7.21
N HIS A 73 2.91 2.66 7.04
CA HIS A 73 3.44 1.30 7.10
C HIS A 73 4.53 1.10 8.15
N THR A 74 5.44 2.06 8.32
CA THR A 74 6.65 1.90 9.13
C THR A 74 6.61 2.72 10.41
N ALA A 75 6.20 2.11 11.53
CA ALA A 75 6.09 2.78 12.83
C ALA A 75 7.41 3.43 13.31
N ALA A 76 8.57 2.90 12.91
CA ALA A 76 9.87 3.49 13.24
C ALA A 76 10.06 4.84 12.54
N LEU A 77 9.71 4.94 11.24
CA LEU A 77 9.75 6.19 10.49
C LEU A 77 8.77 7.23 11.06
N ALA A 78 7.56 6.78 11.43
CA ALA A 78 6.59 7.67 12.06
C ALA A 78 7.13 8.31 13.35
N ARG A 79 7.83 7.53 14.17
CA ARG A 79 8.49 8.03 15.40
C ARG A 79 9.63 9.00 15.09
N GLU A 80 10.52 8.64 14.19
CA GLU A 80 11.63 9.51 13.77
C GLU A 80 11.14 10.86 13.25
N ILE A 81 10.09 10.84 12.43
CA ILE A 81 9.47 12.06 11.91
C ILE A 81 8.86 12.89 13.04
N ALA A 82 8.12 12.24 13.95
CA ALA A 82 7.51 12.92 15.09
C ALA A 82 8.56 13.58 15.99
N GLU A 83 9.70 12.92 16.26
CA GLU A 83 10.81 13.50 17.03
C GLU A 83 11.44 14.71 16.33
N LYS A 84 11.69 14.63 15.03
CA LYS A 84 12.20 15.76 14.25
C LYS A 84 11.22 16.93 14.22
N LEU A 85 9.94 16.67 14.03
CA LEU A 85 8.91 17.71 14.05
C LEU A 85 8.79 18.38 15.41
N TRP A 86 8.89 17.60 16.49
CA TRP A 86 8.89 18.15 17.84
C TRP A 86 10.07 19.09 18.07
N GLN A 87 11.27 18.71 17.61
CA GLN A 87 12.45 19.57 17.68
C GLN A 87 12.29 20.84 16.86
N SER A 88 11.77 20.72 15.63
CA SER A 88 11.50 21.87 14.76
C SER A 88 10.44 22.80 15.35
N TYR A 89 9.37 22.25 15.93
CA TYR A 89 8.34 23.02 16.60
C TYR A 89 8.88 23.77 17.83
N ALA A 90 9.69 23.10 18.67
CA ALA A 90 10.28 23.71 19.85
C ALA A 90 11.26 24.85 19.52
N ALA A 91 11.84 24.85 18.31
CA ALA A 91 12.76 25.88 17.82
C ALA A 91 12.08 26.88 16.87
N ALA A 92 10.76 26.73 16.60
CA ALA A 92 10.06 27.58 15.65
C ALA A 92 9.84 28.99 16.20
N GLU A 93 10.09 29.98 15.36
CA GLU A 93 9.90 31.40 15.66
C GLU A 93 9.17 32.11 14.50
N GLY A 94 8.59 33.26 14.81
CA GLY A 94 8.00 34.16 13.82
C GLY A 94 6.84 33.53 13.03
N GLU A 95 6.84 33.74 11.72
CA GLU A 95 5.75 33.30 10.83
C GLU A 95 5.61 31.77 10.77
N TYR A 96 6.69 31.04 10.89
CA TYR A 96 6.67 29.57 10.89
C TYR A 96 5.96 29.02 12.12
N ALA A 97 6.24 29.57 13.32
CA ALA A 97 5.51 29.18 14.53
C ALA A 97 4.00 29.46 14.39
N ALA A 98 3.65 30.63 13.85
CA ALA A 98 2.24 31.01 13.62
C ALA A 98 1.54 30.08 12.60
N GLU A 99 2.25 29.58 11.58
CA GLU A 99 1.70 28.58 10.64
C GLU A 99 1.41 27.25 11.34
N LEU A 100 2.32 26.76 12.18
CA LEU A 100 2.12 25.53 12.96
C LEU A 100 0.95 25.65 13.93
N GLU A 101 0.79 26.79 14.60
CA GLU A 101 -0.35 27.07 15.45
C GLU A 101 -1.66 27.03 14.66
N ARG A 102 -1.74 27.71 13.53
CA ARG A 102 -2.93 27.68 12.64
C ARG A 102 -3.24 26.27 12.13
N ALA A 103 -2.22 25.44 11.84
CA ALA A 103 -2.42 24.04 11.49
C ALA A 103 -3.06 23.27 12.65
N GLY A 104 -2.56 23.49 13.87
CA GLY A 104 -3.13 22.91 15.11
C GLY A 104 -4.60 23.32 15.32
N GLU A 105 -4.95 24.60 15.11
CA GLU A 105 -6.31 25.10 15.21
C GLU A 105 -7.23 24.44 14.18
N ARG A 106 -6.82 24.32 12.91
CA ARG A 106 -7.60 23.64 11.88
C ARG A 106 -7.86 22.17 12.21
N ILE A 107 -6.83 21.47 12.71
CA ILE A 107 -6.96 20.08 13.15
C ILE A 107 -7.91 19.97 14.35
N ALA A 108 -7.80 20.86 15.33
CA ALA A 108 -8.68 20.88 16.51
C ALA A 108 -10.15 21.14 16.12
N ALA A 109 -10.40 22.10 15.25
CA ALA A 109 -11.73 22.39 14.74
C ALA A 109 -12.34 21.20 13.97
N ALA A 110 -11.53 20.54 13.12
CA ALA A 110 -11.96 19.33 12.42
C ALA A 110 -12.30 18.19 13.41
N LYS A 111 -11.47 17.97 14.42
CA LYS A 111 -11.76 16.98 15.48
C LYS A 111 -13.06 17.29 16.20
N GLN A 112 -13.28 18.52 16.66
CA GLN A 112 -14.52 18.91 17.33
C GLN A 112 -15.76 18.65 16.46
N ARG A 113 -15.67 18.93 15.16
CA ARG A 113 -16.78 18.73 14.22
C ARG A 113 -17.13 17.25 14.00
N PHE A 114 -16.14 16.35 13.99
CA PHE A 114 -16.32 14.96 13.55
C PHE A 114 -16.26 13.92 14.66
N THR A 115 -15.73 14.21 15.85
CA THR A 115 -15.60 13.23 16.93
C THR A 115 -16.86 13.01 17.76
N GLY A 116 -17.88 13.85 17.62
CA GLY A 116 -19.16 13.73 18.35
C GLY A 116 -20.19 12.80 17.74
N LEU A 117 -19.88 12.11 16.62
CA LEU A 117 -20.86 11.25 15.96
C LEU A 117 -20.93 9.89 16.66
N PRO A 118 -22.13 9.44 17.10
CA PRO A 118 -22.27 8.15 17.76
C PRO A 118 -21.92 7.03 16.78
N GLN A 119 -20.91 6.24 17.16
CA GLN A 119 -20.61 5.00 16.46
C GLN A 119 -21.43 3.87 17.08
N THR A 120 -22.40 3.34 16.36
CA THR A 120 -23.15 2.18 16.81
C THR A 120 -22.40 0.91 16.38
N GLU A 121 -22.09 0.04 17.35
CA GLU A 121 -21.46 -1.28 17.10
C GLU A 121 -22.25 -2.10 16.05
N THR A 122 -23.56 -1.97 16.03
CA THR A 122 -24.46 -2.59 15.05
C THR A 122 -24.13 -2.21 13.60
N ARG A 123 -23.67 -0.97 13.35
CA ARG A 123 -23.30 -0.54 12.00
C ARG A 123 -22.01 -1.21 11.53
N ILE A 124 -21.02 -1.32 12.43
CA ILE A 124 -19.73 -1.97 12.11
C ILE A 124 -19.94 -3.46 11.83
N PHE A 125 -20.78 -4.12 12.62
CA PHE A 125 -21.11 -5.55 12.41
C PHE A 125 -21.77 -5.78 11.05
N LYS A 126 -22.81 -5.01 10.71
CA LYS A 126 -23.50 -5.09 9.41
C LYS A 126 -22.56 -4.81 8.23
N LEU A 127 -21.62 -3.87 8.37
CA LEU A 127 -20.61 -3.59 7.33
C LEU A 127 -19.64 -4.77 7.13
N ARG A 128 -19.26 -5.45 8.21
CA ARG A 128 -18.40 -6.64 8.11
C ARG A 128 -19.11 -7.81 7.44
N GLU A 129 -20.39 -8.02 7.75
CA GLU A 129 -21.22 -9.05 7.12
C GLU A 129 -21.42 -8.78 5.63
N ALA A 130 -21.81 -7.55 5.26
CA ALA A 130 -21.93 -7.13 3.87
C ALA A 130 -20.60 -7.23 3.11
N ALA A 131 -19.48 -6.85 3.73
CA ALA A 131 -18.16 -6.99 3.12
C ALA A 131 -17.77 -8.44 2.88
N ARG A 132 -18.16 -9.36 3.78
CA ARG A 132 -17.94 -10.79 3.61
C ARG A 132 -18.80 -11.36 2.49
N GLU A 133 -20.07 -11.01 2.43
CA GLU A 133 -20.99 -11.42 1.35
C GLU A 133 -20.48 -10.94 -0.01
N LEU A 134 -20.12 -9.67 -0.13
CA LEU A 134 -19.53 -9.11 -1.35
C LEU A 134 -18.24 -9.82 -1.76
N LEU A 135 -17.41 -10.18 -0.79
CA LEU A 135 -16.18 -10.92 -1.05
C LEU A 135 -16.48 -12.31 -1.59
N GLU A 136 -17.42 -13.04 -0.96
CA GLU A 136 -17.84 -14.36 -1.40
C GLU A 136 -18.45 -14.32 -2.82
N GLU A 137 -19.30 -13.34 -3.12
CA GLU A 137 -19.88 -13.12 -4.46
C GLU A 137 -18.85 -12.67 -5.52
N SER A 138 -17.73 -12.13 -5.10
CA SER A 138 -16.66 -11.69 -6.03
C SER A 138 -15.83 -12.83 -6.62
N PHE A 139 -15.92 -14.04 -6.03
CA PHE A 139 -15.22 -15.21 -6.55
C PHE A 139 -15.94 -15.80 -7.75
N VAL A 140 -15.22 -15.92 -8.86
CA VAL A 140 -15.74 -16.53 -10.09
C VAL A 140 -14.97 -17.80 -10.38
N LEU A 141 -15.66 -18.94 -10.40
CA LEU A 141 -15.07 -20.19 -10.87
C LEU A 141 -15.12 -20.22 -12.39
N LEU A 142 -13.97 -20.08 -13.04
CA LEU A 142 -13.88 -19.97 -14.50
C LEU A 142 -13.96 -21.32 -15.20
N ASN A 143 -13.48 -22.40 -14.54
CA ASN A 143 -13.36 -23.69 -15.21
C ASN A 143 -13.44 -24.85 -14.20
N GLY A 144 -14.30 -25.84 -14.46
CA GLY A 144 -14.39 -27.11 -13.78
C GLY A 144 -14.63 -27.05 -12.27
N PRO A 145 -14.79 -28.19 -11.62
CA PRO A 145 -14.77 -28.28 -10.17
C PRO A 145 -13.35 -28.06 -9.64
N LEU A 146 -13.23 -27.51 -8.43
CA LEU A 146 -11.94 -27.41 -7.77
C LEU A 146 -11.38 -28.82 -7.51
N PRO A 147 -10.10 -29.09 -7.83
CA PRO A 147 -9.50 -30.38 -7.59
C PRO A 147 -9.30 -30.64 -6.10
N GLU A 148 -9.34 -31.90 -5.70
CA GLU A 148 -8.94 -32.29 -4.36
C GLU A 148 -7.45 -32.03 -4.14
N LEU A 149 -7.09 -31.51 -2.98
CA LEU A 149 -5.70 -31.17 -2.65
C LEU A 149 -4.82 -32.43 -2.47
N GLY A 150 -5.42 -33.52 -1.98
CA GLY A 150 -4.69 -34.76 -1.68
C GLY A 150 -3.74 -34.61 -0.48
N GLU A 151 -2.85 -35.58 -0.30
CA GLU A 151 -1.98 -35.64 0.89
C GLU A 151 -0.79 -34.69 0.87
N ARG A 152 -0.31 -34.32 -0.32
CA ARG A 152 0.91 -33.50 -0.51
C ARG A 152 0.64 -32.34 -1.46
N PRO A 153 -0.23 -31.40 -1.12
CA PRO A 153 -0.48 -30.24 -1.96
C PRO A 153 0.76 -29.33 -2.01
N PHE A 154 0.98 -28.70 -3.15
CA PHE A 154 2.02 -27.71 -3.35
C PHE A 154 1.43 -26.37 -3.73
N PHE A 155 1.73 -25.34 -2.97
CA PHE A 155 1.24 -23.98 -3.17
C PHE A 155 2.37 -23.10 -3.69
N THR A 156 2.12 -22.35 -4.76
CA THR A 156 3.16 -21.47 -5.32
C THR A 156 2.58 -20.22 -5.94
N GLY A 157 3.42 -19.24 -6.18
CA GLY A 157 3.07 -17.96 -6.80
C GLY A 157 3.83 -16.78 -6.19
N CYS A 158 3.44 -15.56 -6.54
CA CYS A 158 4.12 -14.35 -6.14
C CYS A 158 3.96 -14.05 -4.63
N ALA A 159 4.98 -13.41 -4.05
CA ALA A 159 5.02 -13.08 -2.62
C ALA A 159 3.98 -12.04 -2.20
N GLY A 160 3.69 -11.07 -3.01
CA GLY A 160 2.94 -9.90 -2.60
C GLY A 160 1.88 -9.46 -3.60
N ILE A 161 0.74 -9.07 -3.08
CA ILE A 161 -0.25 -8.31 -3.82
C ILE A 161 0.11 -6.83 -3.58
N ARG A 162 0.63 -6.16 -4.61
CA ARG A 162 0.57 -4.71 -4.65
C ARG A 162 -0.87 -4.33 -4.98
N ALA A 163 -1.56 -3.68 -4.06
CA ALA A 163 -2.94 -3.25 -4.26
C ALA A 163 -3.06 -2.32 -5.50
N ASN A 164 -2.02 -1.55 -5.80
CA ASN A 164 -1.87 -0.73 -7.00
C ASN A 164 -0.40 -0.36 -7.23
N LEU A 165 -0.10 0.28 -8.37
CA LEU A 165 1.26 0.73 -8.72
C LEU A 165 1.85 1.78 -7.77
N ALA A 166 1.01 2.43 -6.98
CA ALA A 166 1.42 3.46 -6.02
C ALA A 166 1.71 2.89 -4.62
N SER A 167 1.30 1.64 -4.33
CA SER A 167 1.56 1.03 -3.03
C SER A 167 2.96 0.44 -2.96
N SER A 168 3.66 0.70 -1.85
CA SER A 168 4.94 0.05 -1.53
C SER A 168 4.73 -1.45 -1.31
N ALA A 169 5.73 -2.26 -1.63
CA ALA A 169 5.68 -3.69 -1.32
C ALA A 169 5.56 -3.88 0.21
N MET A 170 4.51 -4.55 0.65
CA MET A 170 4.33 -4.87 2.07
C MET A 170 5.33 -5.96 2.47
N THR A 171 6.40 -5.56 3.15
CA THR A 171 7.36 -6.51 3.73
C THR A 171 6.78 -7.12 5.01
N GLY A 172 6.88 -8.45 5.15
CA GLY A 172 6.44 -9.17 6.35
C GLY A 172 5.00 -9.67 6.35
N THR A 173 4.21 -9.40 5.32
CA THR A 173 2.88 -10.00 5.18
C THR A 173 3.01 -11.46 4.72
N PRO A 174 2.30 -12.42 5.36
CA PRO A 174 2.31 -13.80 4.89
C PRO A 174 1.80 -13.88 3.45
N SER A 175 2.58 -14.51 2.56
CA SER A 175 2.15 -14.74 1.18
C SER A 175 1.04 -15.78 1.10
N PHE A 176 0.22 -15.71 0.04
CA PHE A 176 -0.85 -16.69 -0.20
C PHE A 176 -0.31 -18.14 -0.17
N PRO A 177 0.77 -18.52 -0.88
CA PRO A 177 1.27 -19.89 -0.81
C PRO A 177 1.64 -20.35 0.61
N MET A 178 2.24 -19.46 1.41
CA MET A 178 2.59 -19.77 2.80
C MET A 178 1.34 -19.99 3.67
N VAL A 179 0.34 -19.13 3.55
CA VAL A 179 -0.90 -19.23 4.33
C VAL A 179 -1.64 -20.52 3.98
N MET A 180 -1.73 -20.86 2.70
CA MET A 180 -2.41 -22.08 2.23
C MET A 180 -1.69 -23.34 2.72
N ALA A 181 -0.35 -23.38 2.63
CA ALA A 181 0.41 -24.53 3.15
C ALA A 181 0.26 -24.71 4.66
N ARG A 182 0.19 -23.61 5.42
CA ARG A 182 -0.08 -23.68 6.87
C ARG A 182 -1.49 -24.18 7.19
N ARG A 183 -2.48 -23.81 6.40
CA ARG A 183 -3.88 -24.12 6.63
C ARG A 183 -4.25 -25.54 6.20
N PHE A 184 -3.74 -26.02 5.07
CA PHE A 184 -4.13 -27.26 4.44
C PHE A 184 -3.03 -28.34 4.46
N GLY A 185 -1.89 -28.05 5.08
CA GLY A 185 -0.70 -28.90 4.99
C GLY A 185 -0.02 -28.80 3.64
N GLY A 186 1.04 -29.60 3.45
CA GLY A 186 1.81 -29.61 2.20
C GLY A 186 3.02 -28.66 2.22
N SER A 187 3.49 -28.31 1.04
CA SER A 187 4.68 -27.48 0.86
C SER A 187 4.41 -26.25 0.01
N PHE A 188 5.30 -25.27 0.07
CA PHE A 188 5.15 -24.05 -0.73
C PHE A 188 6.48 -23.56 -1.31
N ALA A 189 6.38 -22.77 -2.35
CA ALA A 189 7.45 -21.93 -2.88
C ALA A 189 6.87 -20.57 -3.31
N ILE A 190 7.67 -19.52 -3.09
CA ILE A 190 7.31 -18.17 -3.47
C ILE A 190 8.22 -17.78 -4.64
N CYS A 191 7.69 -17.11 -5.65
CA CYS A 191 8.46 -16.53 -6.74
C CYS A 191 8.42 -15.00 -6.71
N SER A 192 9.31 -14.40 -7.48
CA SER A 192 9.26 -12.98 -7.83
C SER A 192 8.00 -12.66 -8.65
N ASP A 193 7.67 -11.37 -8.80
CA ASP A 193 6.52 -10.93 -9.60
C ASP A 193 6.65 -11.32 -11.08
N ASP A 194 7.87 -11.42 -11.59
CA ASP A 194 8.17 -11.91 -12.95
C ASP A 194 9.32 -12.92 -12.88
N PRO A 195 9.03 -14.20 -12.53
CA PRO A 195 10.04 -15.21 -12.30
C PRO A 195 10.82 -15.55 -13.56
N ASP A 196 12.14 -15.65 -13.42
CA ASP A 196 13.04 -16.04 -14.47
C ASP A 196 13.08 -17.57 -14.68
N SER A 197 13.88 -18.02 -15.64
CA SER A 197 13.98 -19.45 -15.99
C SER A 197 14.57 -20.30 -14.86
N GLU A 198 15.43 -19.76 -14.02
CA GLU A 198 16.07 -20.46 -12.91
C GLU A 198 15.07 -20.65 -11.75
N GLU A 199 14.36 -19.60 -11.38
CA GLU A 199 13.25 -19.64 -10.41
C GLU A 199 12.17 -20.65 -10.83
N ILE A 200 11.73 -20.57 -12.10
CA ILE A 200 10.75 -21.49 -12.66
C ILE A 200 11.21 -22.93 -12.55
N ALA A 201 12.46 -23.23 -12.96
CA ALA A 201 13.00 -24.57 -12.87
C ALA A 201 13.07 -25.09 -11.42
N ALA A 202 13.42 -24.23 -10.47
CA ALA A 202 13.46 -24.57 -9.05
C ALA A 202 12.05 -24.90 -8.50
N ILE A 203 11.04 -24.14 -8.87
CA ILE A 203 9.66 -24.35 -8.46
C ILE A 203 9.10 -25.64 -9.07
N VAL A 204 9.33 -25.88 -10.36
CA VAL A 204 8.89 -27.09 -11.05
C VAL A 204 9.52 -28.33 -10.41
N ARG A 205 10.80 -28.30 -10.02
CA ARG A 205 11.42 -29.40 -9.28
C ARG A 205 10.70 -29.72 -7.97
N LYS A 206 10.34 -28.69 -7.19
CA LYS A 206 9.62 -28.87 -5.92
C LYS A 206 8.20 -29.40 -6.10
N ALA A 207 7.55 -29.06 -7.22
CA ALA A 207 6.19 -29.48 -7.53
C ALA A 207 6.06 -30.92 -8.03
N ARG A 208 7.16 -31.62 -8.38
CA ARG A 208 7.12 -32.96 -9.02
C ARG A 208 6.33 -33.99 -8.24
N ASP A 209 6.49 -34.02 -6.92
CA ASP A 209 5.88 -35.03 -6.05
C ASP A 209 4.55 -34.56 -5.42
N ALA A 210 4.02 -33.43 -5.86
CA ALA A 210 2.78 -32.90 -5.37
C ALA A 210 1.57 -33.76 -5.80
N SER A 211 0.58 -33.87 -4.91
CA SER A 211 -0.72 -34.44 -5.23
C SER A 211 -1.61 -33.48 -6.04
N CYS A 212 -1.50 -32.19 -5.74
CA CYS A 212 -2.18 -31.09 -6.41
C CYS A 212 -1.29 -29.85 -6.38
N ILE A 213 -1.38 -29.00 -7.38
CA ILE A 213 -0.67 -27.72 -7.44
C ILE A 213 -1.68 -26.58 -7.37
N VAL A 214 -1.45 -25.63 -6.47
CA VAL A 214 -2.23 -24.39 -6.39
C VAL A 214 -1.30 -23.22 -6.70
N LEU A 215 -1.53 -22.60 -7.85
CA LEU A 215 -0.77 -21.44 -8.32
C LEU A 215 -1.58 -20.17 -8.16
N ASN A 216 -1.07 -19.19 -7.41
CA ASN A 216 -1.61 -17.84 -7.47
C ASN A 216 -0.80 -16.97 -8.44
N THR A 217 -1.50 -16.18 -9.23
CA THR A 217 -0.90 -15.20 -10.14
C THR A 217 -1.42 -13.80 -9.84
N SER A 218 -0.59 -12.79 -10.13
CA SER A 218 -0.95 -11.39 -10.00
C SER A 218 -0.45 -10.62 -11.21
N SER A 219 -1.38 -10.04 -11.98
CA SER A 219 -1.03 -9.30 -13.21
C SER A 219 -0.22 -10.13 -14.22
N ALA A 220 -0.53 -11.43 -14.35
CA ALA A 220 0.22 -12.38 -15.19
C ALA A 220 0.33 -11.96 -16.66
N LEU A 221 -0.65 -11.19 -17.18
CA LEU A 221 -0.59 -10.63 -18.55
C LEU A 221 0.52 -9.56 -18.71
N ARG A 222 0.99 -8.97 -17.62
CA ARG A 222 2.10 -8.00 -17.61
C ARG A 222 3.43 -8.64 -17.26
N ASN A 223 3.39 -9.75 -16.52
CA ASN A 223 4.54 -10.46 -15.98
C ASN A 223 4.60 -11.85 -16.65
N SER A 224 5.25 -11.91 -17.79
CA SER A 224 5.28 -13.11 -18.66
C SER A 224 5.87 -14.34 -17.98
N GLY A 225 6.78 -14.16 -17.03
CA GLY A 225 7.34 -15.26 -16.23
C GLY A 225 6.29 -16.07 -15.48
N GLN A 226 5.21 -15.43 -15.01
CA GLN A 226 4.10 -16.15 -14.36
C GLN A 226 3.34 -17.04 -15.33
N LEU A 227 3.14 -16.61 -16.58
CA LEU A 227 2.52 -17.44 -17.61
C LEU A 227 3.42 -18.62 -17.98
N ILE A 228 4.73 -18.37 -18.08
CA ILE A 228 5.72 -19.44 -18.36
C ILE A 228 5.74 -20.45 -17.20
N LEU A 229 5.69 -19.98 -15.95
CA LEU A 229 5.61 -20.84 -14.77
C LEU A 229 4.34 -21.71 -14.81
N MET A 230 3.18 -21.11 -15.10
CA MET A 230 1.91 -21.83 -15.23
C MET A 230 2.02 -22.95 -16.30
N LEU A 231 2.55 -22.62 -17.48
CA LEU A 231 2.73 -23.61 -18.56
C LEU A 231 3.72 -24.71 -18.17
N ALA A 232 4.80 -24.37 -17.47
CA ALA A 232 5.80 -25.32 -17.01
C ALA A 232 5.23 -26.30 -15.96
N LEU A 233 4.44 -25.80 -15.01
CA LEU A 233 3.74 -26.61 -14.03
C LEU A 233 2.69 -27.52 -14.68
N GLY A 234 1.95 -27.01 -15.66
CA GLY A 234 0.96 -27.80 -16.43
C GLY A 234 1.56 -29.04 -17.13
N LYS A 235 2.86 -28.97 -17.52
CA LYS A 235 3.56 -30.14 -18.09
C LYS A 235 3.74 -31.29 -17.11
N LEU A 236 3.60 -31.06 -15.81
CA LEU A 236 3.65 -32.12 -14.79
C LEU A 236 2.40 -32.99 -14.78
N LYS A 237 1.34 -32.60 -15.48
CA LYS A 237 0.05 -33.33 -15.57
C LYS A 237 -0.57 -33.63 -14.20
N LYS A 238 -0.37 -32.76 -13.23
CA LYS A 238 -0.99 -32.79 -11.90
C LYS A 238 -2.30 -32.01 -11.92
N PRO A 239 -3.27 -32.33 -11.04
CA PRO A 239 -4.38 -31.43 -10.79
C PRO A 239 -3.87 -30.03 -10.38
N MET A 240 -4.39 -29.00 -11.04
CA MET A 240 -3.94 -27.64 -10.80
C MET A 240 -5.12 -26.67 -10.83
#